data_ff7d54dea83be105061e3601e1feea3f
#
_entry.id   ff7d54dea83be105061e3601e1feea3f
#
_cell.length_a   1.000
_cell.length_b   1.000
_cell.length_c   1.000
_cell.angle_alpha   90.00
_cell.angle_beta   90.00
_cell.angle_gamma   90.00
#
_symmetry.space_group_name_H-M   'P 1'
#
loop_
_entity.id
_entity.type
_entity.pdbx_description
1 polymer ?
#
loop_
_entity_poly.entity_id
_entity_poly.type
_entity_poly.pdbx_seq_one_letter_code
_entity_poly.pdbx_strand_id
1 'polypeptide(L)'
;MDLARPLETLTASERLEKSLTAAAADIKDYAIPFEQLLDFTREKYQPISLKKPEADWPLTLSKQLAILRLYLERGQILPAATLMREWIVSALCWQFGLPVQISENREKAEATINALTTPNPSWEPPCKEEFLELDCAPQIQNLWSQLREVRNTL
;
A
#
# COMPACT_ATOMS: atom_id res chain seq x y z
N MET A 1 14.82 5.89 -5.50
CA MET A 1 13.35 5.90 -5.49
C MET A 1 12.91 5.30 -4.16
N ASP A 2 12.37 6.11 -3.28
CA ASP A 2 11.97 5.66 -1.94
C ASP A 2 10.62 4.91 -2.05
N LEU A 3 10.69 3.60 -2.22
CA LEU A 3 9.52 2.71 -2.35
C LEU A 3 8.77 2.50 -1.02
N ALA A 4 9.27 3.10 0.07
CA ALA A 4 8.61 3.06 1.38
C ALA A 4 7.36 3.94 1.47
N ARG A 5 7.12 4.81 0.45
CA ARG A 5 5.98 5.73 0.42
C ARG A 5 4.98 5.33 -0.65
N PRO A 6 3.96 4.54 -0.31
CA PRO A 6 3.05 3.95 -1.30
C PRO A 6 2.29 4.99 -2.14
N LEU A 7 1.93 6.16 -1.58
CA LEU A 7 1.25 7.21 -2.32
C LEU A 7 2.18 7.88 -3.34
N GLU A 8 3.45 8.09 -3.00
CA GLU A 8 4.45 8.63 -3.91
C GLU A 8 4.74 7.65 -5.06
N THR A 9 4.75 6.35 -4.79
CA THR A 9 4.91 5.32 -5.83
C THR A 9 3.76 5.34 -6.83
N LEU A 10 2.52 5.48 -6.36
CA LEU A 10 1.35 5.58 -7.23
C LEU A 10 1.41 6.81 -8.15
N THR A 11 1.77 7.97 -7.61
CA THR A 11 1.92 9.21 -8.39
C THR A 11 3.13 9.18 -9.31
N ALA A 12 4.24 8.54 -8.91
CA ALA A 12 5.41 8.35 -9.75
C ALA A 12 5.09 7.45 -10.95
N SER A 13 4.30 6.39 -10.76
CA SER A 13 3.85 5.50 -11.84
C SER A 13 2.99 6.24 -12.87
N GLU A 14 2.10 7.16 -12.41
CA GLU A 14 1.33 8.01 -13.32
C GLU A 14 2.21 8.98 -14.12
N ARG A 15 3.21 9.61 -13.45
CA ARG A 15 4.16 10.48 -14.15
C ARG A 15 4.96 9.72 -15.21
N LEU A 16 5.38 8.49 -14.89
CA LEU A 16 6.04 7.60 -15.84
C LEU A 16 5.14 7.32 -17.04
N GLU A 17 3.88 6.98 -16.83
CA GLU A 17 2.92 6.73 -17.91
C GLU A 17 2.73 7.94 -18.82
N LYS A 18 2.62 9.15 -18.27
CA LYS A 18 2.59 10.39 -19.05
C LYS A 18 3.84 10.61 -19.87
N SER A 19 5.02 10.40 -19.27
CA SER A 19 6.30 10.53 -19.96
C SER A 19 6.46 9.51 -21.09
N LEU A 20 6.04 8.26 -20.86
CA LEU A 20 6.04 7.22 -21.87
C LEU A 20 5.08 7.53 -23.02
N THR A 21 3.93 8.12 -22.73
CA THR A 21 2.95 8.53 -23.73
C THR A 21 3.47 9.67 -24.61
N ALA A 22 4.14 10.66 -24.01
CA ALA A 22 4.78 11.74 -24.73
C ALA A 22 5.95 11.23 -25.59
N ALA A 23 6.83 10.39 -25.02
CA ALA A 23 7.95 9.80 -25.74
C ALA A 23 7.53 8.88 -26.88
N ALA A 24 6.40 8.17 -26.76
CA ALA A 24 5.90 7.28 -27.80
C ALA A 24 5.61 7.99 -29.13
N ALA A 25 5.16 9.25 -29.08
CA ALA A 25 4.94 10.06 -30.26
C ALA A 25 6.24 10.34 -31.02
N ASP A 26 7.33 10.59 -30.30
CA ASP A 26 8.63 10.92 -30.87
C ASP A 26 9.41 9.66 -31.32
N ILE A 27 9.14 8.50 -30.69
CA ILE A 27 9.89 7.25 -30.92
C ILE A 27 9.27 6.41 -32.05
N LYS A 28 8.01 6.63 -32.38
CA LYS A 28 7.25 5.84 -33.38
C LYS A 28 7.96 5.77 -34.75
N ASP A 29 8.76 6.77 -35.06
CA ASP A 29 9.51 6.87 -36.31
C ASP A 29 10.92 6.23 -36.26
N TYR A 30 11.42 5.83 -35.05
CA TYR A 30 12.83 5.47 -34.89
C TYR A 30 13.11 4.02 -34.44
N ALA A 31 12.20 3.29 -33.82
CA ALA A 31 12.54 1.91 -33.44
C ALA A 31 11.34 1.06 -32.95
N ILE A 32 10.93 0.08 -33.75
CA ILE A 32 9.96 -0.99 -33.35
C ILE A 32 10.31 -1.68 -32.02
N PRO A 33 11.60 -1.99 -31.68
CA PRO A 33 11.95 -2.56 -30.38
C PRO A 33 11.62 -1.65 -29.18
N PHE A 34 11.64 -0.34 -29.39
CA PHE A 34 11.33 0.63 -28.34
C PHE A 34 9.82 0.70 -28.05
N GLU A 35 8.99 0.58 -29.09
CA GLU A 35 7.53 0.53 -28.94
C GLU A 35 7.12 -0.69 -28.10
N GLN A 36 7.69 -1.86 -28.36
CA GLN A 36 7.45 -3.08 -27.58
C GLN A 36 7.87 -2.90 -26.09
N LEU A 37 9.00 -2.23 -25.84
CA LEU A 37 9.46 -1.93 -24.48
C LEU A 37 8.52 -0.96 -23.76
N LEU A 38 8.00 0.05 -24.48
CA LEU A 38 7.03 1.01 -23.94
C LEU A 38 5.71 0.31 -23.57
N ASP A 39 5.20 -0.54 -24.45
CA ASP A 39 3.96 -1.29 -24.21
C ASP A 39 4.10 -2.25 -23.05
N PHE A 40 5.21 -2.98 -22.96
CA PHE A 40 5.53 -3.83 -21.81
C PHE A 40 5.60 -3.03 -20.50
N THR A 41 6.22 -1.84 -20.56
CA THR A 41 6.33 -0.98 -19.39
C THR A 41 4.95 -0.45 -18.97
N ARG A 42 4.12 -0.01 -19.91
CA ARG A 42 2.75 0.43 -19.64
C ARG A 42 1.92 -0.68 -19.01
N GLU A 43 1.88 -1.85 -19.63
CA GLU A 43 1.14 -3.01 -19.12
C GLU A 43 1.50 -3.32 -17.66
N LYS A 44 2.78 -3.21 -17.32
CA LYS A 44 3.29 -3.52 -15.99
C LYS A 44 2.95 -2.45 -14.93
N TYR A 45 2.94 -1.17 -15.30
CA TYR A 45 2.77 -0.07 -14.35
C TYR A 45 1.37 0.56 -14.33
N GLN A 46 0.56 0.40 -15.39
CA GLN A 46 -0.82 0.86 -15.43
C GLN A 46 -1.68 0.35 -14.26
N PRO A 47 -1.57 -0.93 -13.83
CA PRO A 47 -2.36 -1.43 -12.71
C PRO A 47 -2.13 -0.69 -11.39
N ILE A 48 -0.96 -0.07 -11.21
CA ILE A 48 -0.56 0.66 -9.99
C ILE A 48 -0.59 2.18 -10.16
N SER A 49 -0.98 2.68 -11.32
CA SER A 49 -1.06 4.12 -11.59
C SER A 49 -2.31 4.75 -10.98
N LEU A 50 -2.15 5.88 -10.28
CA LEU A 50 -3.25 6.64 -9.68
C LEU A 50 -2.91 8.13 -9.57
N LYS A 51 -3.79 9.01 -10.09
CA LYS A 51 -3.56 10.46 -10.16
C LYS A 51 -3.66 11.17 -8.82
N LYS A 52 -4.70 10.80 -8.05
CA LYS A 52 -5.07 11.44 -6.77
C LYS A 52 -5.35 10.36 -5.75
N PRO A 53 -4.31 9.78 -5.12
CA PRO A 53 -4.48 8.70 -4.15
C PRO A 53 -5.41 9.06 -2.99
N GLU A 54 -5.44 10.33 -2.56
CA GLU A 54 -6.22 10.77 -1.41
C GLU A 54 -7.71 10.95 -1.73
N ALA A 55 -8.11 10.96 -3.01
CA ALA A 55 -9.49 11.21 -3.41
C ALA A 55 -10.39 9.98 -3.31
N ASP A 56 -9.82 8.77 -3.38
CA ASP A 56 -10.55 7.50 -3.36
C ASP A 56 -9.71 6.44 -2.62
N TRP A 57 -9.97 6.29 -1.32
CA TRP A 57 -9.22 5.35 -0.49
C TRP A 57 -9.44 3.89 -0.84
N PRO A 58 -10.66 3.40 -1.14
CA PRO A 58 -10.86 2.03 -1.64
C PRO A 58 -10.02 1.71 -2.87
N LEU A 59 -10.01 2.61 -3.85
CA LEU A 59 -9.20 2.46 -5.05
C LEU A 59 -7.70 2.51 -4.71
N THR A 60 -7.27 3.43 -3.84
CA THR A 60 -5.88 3.55 -3.40
C THR A 60 -5.40 2.29 -2.71
N LEU A 61 -6.18 1.74 -1.78
CA LEU A 61 -5.87 0.49 -1.09
C LEU A 61 -5.78 -0.69 -2.06
N SER A 62 -6.67 -0.76 -3.04
CA SER A 62 -6.62 -1.77 -4.11
C SER A 62 -5.33 -1.68 -4.94
N LYS A 63 -4.92 -0.46 -5.32
CA LYS A 63 -3.68 -0.22 -6.07
C LYS A 63 -2.43 -0.54 -5.24
N GLN A 64 -2.43 -0.26 -3.94
CA GLN A 64 -1.34 -0.65 -3.04
C GLN A 64 -1.19 -2.18 -2.95
N LEU A 65 -2.29 -2.95 -2.97
CA LEU A 65 -2.23 -4.41 -3.06
C LEU A 65 -1.60 -4.91 -4.36
N ALA A 66 -1.79 -4.21 -5.48
CA ALA A 66 -1.12 -4.54 -6.72
C ALA A 66 0.40 -4.31 -6.63
N ILE A 67 0.85 -3.23 -5.96
CA ILE A 67 2.28 -2.99 -5.67
C ILE A 67 2.83 -4.10 -4.77
N LEU A 68 2.10 -4.50 -3.76
CA LEU A 68 2.50 -5.55 -2.83
C LEU A 68 2.73 -6.89 -3.57
N ARG A 69 1.82 -7.27 -4.47
CA ARG A 69 1.98 -8.46 -5.34
C ARG A 69 3.25 -8.36 -6.17
N LEU A 70 3.53 -7.18 -6.77
CA LEU A 70 4.74 -6.95 -7.54
C LEU A 70 6.02 -7.14 -6.70
N TYR A 71 6.02 -6.72 -5.43
CA TYR A 71 7.15 -6.96 -4.53
C TYR A 71 7.34 -8.45 -4.24
N LEU A 72 6.25 -9.17 -3.96
CA LEU A 72 6.30 -10.61 -3.69
C LEU A 72 6.79 -11.41 -4.91
N GLU A 73 6.30 -11.09 -6.11
CA GLU A 73 6.74 -11.70 -7.37
C GLU A 73 8.25 -11.51 -7.62
N ARG A 74 8.82 -10.41 -7.12
CA ARG A 74 10.24 -10.10 -7.24
C ARG A 74 11.09 -10.61 -6.07
N GLY A 75 10.51 -11.34 -5.13
CA GLY A 75 11.19 -11.80 -3.91
C GLY A 75 11.59 -10.68 -2.95
N GLN A 76 10.99 -9.50 -3.07
CA GLN A 76 11.29 -8.34 -2.22
C GLN A 76 10.46 -8.39 -0.93
N ILE A 77 10.83 -9.31 -0.04
CA ILE A 77 10.04 -9.63 1.16
C ILE A 77 9.96 -8.46 2.13
N LEU A 78 11.08 -7.78 2.42
CA LEU A 78 11.08 -6.67 3.37
C LEU A 78 10.25 -5.46 2.90
N PRO A 79 10.38 -4.97 1.65
CA PRO A 79 9.45 -3.97 1.11
C PRO A 79 7.99 -4.40 1.12
N ALA A 80 7.71 -5.68 0.82
CA ALA A 80 6.35 -6.22 0.86
C ALA A 80 5.77 -6.19 2.27
N ALA A 81 6.52 -6.64 3.27
CA ALA A 81 6.09 -6.63 4.68
C ALA A 81 5.87 -5.20 5.20
N THR A 82 6.76 -4.26 4.84
CA THR A 82 6.62 -2.85 5.20
C THR A 82 5.36 -2.25 4.58
N LEU A 83 5.14 -2.45 3.28
CA LEU A 83 3.95 -1.96 2.60
C LEU A 83 2.66 -2.59 3.14
N MET A 84 2.66 -3.88 3.46
CA MET A 84 1.49 -4.56 4.04
C MET A 84 1.13 -3.94 5.39
N ARG A 85 2.11 -3.62 6.23
CA ARG A 85 1.88 -2.96 7.51
C ARG A 85 1.23 -1.59 7.33
N GLU A 86 1.78 -0.77 6.43
CA GLU A 86 1.22 0.54 6.09
C GLU A 86 -0.19 0.43 5.49
N TRP A 87 -0.42 -0.60 4.68
CA TRP A 87 -1.72 -0.90 4.09
C TRP A 87 -2.77 -1.21 5.16
N ILE A 88 -2.44 -2.08 6.14
CA ILE A 88 -3.35 -2.44 7.24
C ILE A 88 -3.72 -1.19 8.05
N VAL A 89 -2.74 -0.36 8.44
CA VAL A 89 -3.00 0.88 9.19
C VAL A 89 -3.90 1.82 8.41
N SER A 90 -3.64 1.98 7.10
CA SER A 90 -4.47 2.84 6.24
C SER A 90 -5.89 2.31 6.07
N ALA A 91 -6.04 0.99 5.92
CA ALA A 91 -7.34 0.34 5.81
C ALA A 91 -8.15 0.47 7.10
N LEU A 92 -7.51 0.32 8.27
CA LEU A 92 -8.14 0.52 9.57
C LEU A 92 -8.57 1.98 9.78
N CYS A 93 -7.70 2.96 9.45
CA CYS A 93 -8.10 4.37 9.50
C CYS A 93 -9.33 4.63 8.64
N TRP A 94 -9.33 4.14 7.40
CA TRP A 94 -10.49 4.32 6.51
C TRP A 94 -11.75 3.65 7.07
N GLN A 95 -11.63 2.44 7.60
CA GLN A 95 -12.75 1.69 8.18
C GLN A 95 -13.33 2.36 9.44
N PHE A 96 -12.47 2.97 10.25
CA PHE A 96 -12.90 3.73 11.44
C PHE A 96 -13.39 5.16 11.10
N GLY A 97 -13.49 5.53 9.84
CA GLY A 97 -13.88 6.88 9.41
C GLY A 97 -12.86 7.96 9.78
N LEU A 98 -11.61 7.59 10.04
CA LEU A 98 -10.52 8.49 10.39
C LEU A 98 -9.77 8.96 9.13
N PRO A 99 -9.51 10.27 8.96
CA PRO A 99 -8.67 10.78 7.88
C PRO A 99 -7.28 10.12 7.89
N VAL A 100 -6.97 9.36 6.84
CA VAL A 100 -5.75 8.53 6.73
C VAL A 100 -4.47 9.37 6.67
N GLN A 101 -4.55 10.64 6.21
CA GLN A 101 -3.41 11.54 6.07
C GLN A 101 -2.91 12.11 7.41
N ILE A 102 -3.71 12.01 8.46
CA ILE A 102 -3.39 12.58 9.78
C ILE A 102 -2.59 11.54 10.57
N SER A 103 -1.38 11.92 11.01
CA SER A 103 -0.45 11.04 11.72
C SER A 103 -1.06 10.46 13.00
N GLU A 104 -1.73 11.30 13.80
CA GLU A 104 -2.37 10.89 15.04
C GLU A 104 -3.44 9.81 14.84
N ASN A 105 -4.15 9.83 13.70
CA ASN A 105 -5.16 8.83 13.38
C ASN A 105 -4.49 7.50 13.03
N ARG A 106 -3.38 7.53 12.29
CA ARG A 106 -2.59 6.36 11.97
C ARG A 106 -1.99 5.74 13.24
N GLU A 107 -1.48 6.57 14.14
CA GLU A 107 -0.97 6.13 15.45
C GLU A 107 -2.08 5.47 16.29
N LYS A 108 -3.30 6.01 16.29
CA LYS A 108 -4.46 5.40 16.97
C LYS A 108 -4.81 4.03 16.39
N ALA A 109 -4.88 3.90 15.06
CA ALA A 109 -5.17 2.65 14.39
C ALA A 109 -4.07 1.60 14.66
N GLU A 110 -2.80 2.00 14.58
CA GLU A 110 -1.66 1.13 14.89
C GLU A 110 -1.63 0.73 16.36
N ALA A 111 -1.87 1.65 17.27
CA ALA A 111 -1.94 1.38 18.69
C ALA A 111 -3.07 0.40 19.03
N THR A 112 -4.21 0.52 18.36
CA THR A 112 -5.35 -0.40 18.54
C THR A 112 -4.98 -1.83 18.17
N ILE A 113 -4.42 -2.05 16.98
CA ILE A 113 -4.06 -3.41 16.55
C ILE A 113 -2.89 -3.99 17.37
N ASN A 114 -1.92 -3.17 17.78
CA ASN A 114 -0.83 -3.59 18.66
C ASN A 114 -1.35 -4.07 20.01
N ALA A 115 -2.27 -3.34 20.63
CA ALA A 115 -2.86 -3.70 21.93
C ALA A 115 -3.69 -4.99 21.84
N LEU A 116 -4.43 -5.18 20.76
CA LEU A 116 -5.27 -6.37 20.57
C LEU A 116 -4.47 -7.62 20.18
N THR A 117 -3.26 -7.46 19.63
CA THR A 117 -2.34 -8.56 19.35
C THR A 117 -1.37 -8.89 20.50
N THR A 118 -1.14 -7.93 21.39
CA THR A 118 -0.31 -8.10 22.60
C THR A 118 -1.03 -7.45 23.76
N PRO A 119 -2.06 -8.09 24.32
CA PRO A 119 -2.92 -7.49 25.32
C PRO A 119 -2.12 -6.99 26.54
N ASN A 120 -2.31 -5.70 26.86
CA ASN A 120 -1.88 -5.11 28.10
C ASN A 120 -3.15 -4.78 28.93
N PRO A 121 -3.40 -5.46 30.04
CA PRO A 121 -4.65 -5.27 30.79
C PRO A 121 -4.83 -3.88 31.38
N SER A 122 -3.76 -3.06 31.45
CA SER A 122 -3.80 -1.71 32.00
C SER A 122 -4.07 -0.61 30.96
N TRP A 123 -4.28 -0.96 29.69
CA TRP A 123 -4.49 0.03 28.63
C TRP A 123 -5.59 -0.37 27.67
N GLU A 124 -6.54 0.52 27.44
CA GLU A 124 -7.65 0.31 26.51
C GLU A 124 -7.35 0.97 25.15
N PRO A 125 -7.43 0.21 24.05
CA PRO A 125 -7.13 0.75 22.72
C PRO A 125 -8.18 1.78 22.28
N PRO A 126 -7.74 2.84 21.55
CA PRO A 126 -8.61 3.97 21.19
C PRO A 126 -9.82 3.60 20.30
N CYS A 127 -9.68 2.60 19.41
CA CYS A 127 -10.71 2.18 18.46
C CYS A 127 -11.04 0.68 18.63
N LYS A 128 -11.17 0.24 19.88
CA LYS A 128 -11.38 -1.17 20.22
C LYS A 128 -12.71 -1.70 19.69
N GLU A 129 -13.79 -0.94 19.91
CA GLU A 129 -15.14 -1.34 19.55
C GLU A 129 -15.25 -1.44 18.03
N GLU A 130 -14.83 -0.42 17.31
CA GLU A 130 -14.82 -0.38 15.84
C GLU A 130 -13.98 -1.52 15.24
N PHE A 131 -12.86 -1.87 15.88
CA PHE A 131 -12.05 -2.99 15.42
C PHE A 131 -12.75 -4.33 15.63
N LEU A 132 -13.39 -4.54 16.80
CA LEU A 132 -14.06 -5.80 17.12
C LEU A 132 -15.33 -6.03 16.29
N GLU A 133 -15.93 -4.97 15.75
CA GLU A 133 -17.06 -5.06 14.81
C GLU A 133 -16.66 -5.52 13.42
N LEU A 134 -15.36 -5.59 13.10
CA LEU A 134 -14.89 -6.07 11.79
C LEU A 134 -14.99 -7.60 11.70
N ASP A 135 -15.70 -8.11 10.71
CA ASP A 135 -15.80 -9.56 10.43
C ASP A 135 -14.42 -10.22 10.25
N CYS A 136 -13.44 -9.45 9.77
CA CYS A 136 -12.08 -9.91 9.50
C CYS A 136 -11.10 -9.58 10.65
N ALA A 137 -11.55 -9.13 11.82
CA ALA A 137 -10.67 -8.77 12.93
C ALA A 137 -9.67 -9.88 13.32
N PRO A 138 -10.07 -11.17 13.47
CA PRO A 138 -9.13 -12.24 13.79
C PRO A 138 -8.05 -12.46 12.72
N GLN A 139 -8.43 -12.33 11.44
CA GLN A 139 -7.49 -12.48 10.31
C GLN A 139 -6.48 -11.35 10.30
N ILE A 140 -6.91 -10.10 10.57
CA ILE A 140 -6.03 -8.94 10.65
C ILE A 140 -5.06 -9.09 11.83
N GLN A 141 -5.52 -9.52 13.00
CA GLN A 141 -4.66 -9.78 14.17
C GLN A 141 -3.58 -10.83 13.87
N ASN A 142 -3.98 -11.94 13.24
CA ASN A 142 -3.03 -12.99 12.86
C ASN A 142 -1.98 -12.47 11.88
N LEU A 143 -2.42 -11.79 10.81
CA LEU A 143 -1.52 -11.21 9.81
C LEU A 143 -0.57 -10.19 10.43
N TRP A 144 -1.05 -9.31 11.31
CA TRP A 144 -0.23 -8.33 12.01
C TRP A 144 0.85 -8.99 12.88
N SER A 145 0.51 -10.07 13.58
CA SER A 145 1.47 -10.85 14.38
C SER A 145 2.55 -11.47 13.51
N GLN A 146 2.18 -12.06 12.37
CA GLN A 146 3.14 -12.64 11.41
C GLN A 146 4.08 -11.57 10.82
N LEU A 147 3.56 -10.40 10.46
CA LEU A 147 4.39 -9.29 9.96
C LEU A 147 5.40 -8.81 10.99
N ARG A 148 5.04 -8.82 12.27
CA ARG A 148 5.97 -8.49 13.37
C ARG A 148 7.09 -9.52 13.47
N GLU A 149 6.78 -10.80 13.32
CA GLU A 149 7.79 -11.88 13.33
C GLU A 149 8.76 -11.77 12.16
N VAL A 150 8.25 -11.55 10.95
CA VAL A 150 9.07 -11.34 9.75
C VAL A 150 10.05 -10.20 9.94
N ARG A 151 9.60 -9.06 10.50
CA ARG A 151 10.49 -7.92 10.76
C ARG A 151 11.59 -8.23 11.79
N ASN A 152 11.30 -9.06 12.76
CA ASN A 152 12.25 -9.38 13.85
C ASN A 152 13.27 -10.46 13.44
N THR A 153 13.03 -11.17 12.34
CA THR A 153 13.88 -12.26 11.83
C THR A 153 14.80 -11.82 10.68
N LEU A 154 14.55 -10.67 10.07
CA LEU A 154 15.35 -10.07 8.98
C LEU A 154 16.29 -8.99 9.52
#